data_b59fd04727056964fc9967823e17b2b9
#
_entry.id   b59fd04727056964fc9967823e17b2b9
#
_cell.length_a   1.000
_cell.length_b   1.000
_cell.length_c   1.000
_cell.angle_alpha   90.00
_cell.angle_beta   90.00
_cell.angle_gamma   90.00
#
_symmetry.space_group_name_H-M   'P 1'
#
loop_
_entity.id
_entity.type
_entity.pdbx_description
1 polymer ?
#
loop_
_entity_poly.entity_id
_entity_poly.type
_entity_poly.pdbx_seq_one_letter_code
_entity_poly.pdbx_strand_id
1 'polypeptide(L)'
;MSTDVTNSATNKISARIRMIAQVGMLAAIATVLMLFEIPLPFAPAFYEIDFSEVPILVGCFTMGPLAGAAIEFIKILLNFAINGTMTAGVGEIANFLIGCALVVPAGLIYKKMHSRKGAIIGMITGTVVMTFLGCFLNAYILLPTYAKAFEMPMDLSLIHI
;
A
#
# COMPACT_ATOMS: atom_id res chain seq x y z
N MET A 1 -33.41 12.02 28.69
CA MET A 1 -33.01 10.69 28.14
C MET A 1 -32.93 10.68 26.59
N SER A 2 -33.74 11.47 25.85
CA SER A 2 -33.65 11.52 24.37
C SER A 2 -32.50 12.37 23.81
N THR A 3 -32.09 13.42 24.49
CA THR A 3 -31.01 14.34 24.05
C THR A 3 -29.61 13.70 24.07
N ASP A 4 -29.34 12.81 25.02
CA ASP A 4 -28.05 12.14 25.14
C ASP A 4 -27.82 11.10 24.02
N VAL A 5 -28.88 10.41 23.59
CA VAL A 5 -28.84 9.44 22.49
C VAL A 5 -28.58 10.17 21.16
N THR A 6 -29.21 11.31 20.93
CA THR A 6 -29.04 12.12 19.72
C THR A 6 -27.63 12.70 19.63
N ASN A 7 -27.10 13.22 20.73
CA ASN A 7 -25.73 13.75 20.80
C ASN A 7 -24.67 12.66 20.58
N SER A 8 -24.88 11.47 21.14
CA SER A 8 -23.99 10.32 20.93
C SER A 8 -23.97 9.83 19.47
N ALA A 9 -25.14 9.80 18.83
CA ALA A 9 -25.26 9.45 17.41
C ALA A 9 -24.56 10.48 16.50
N THR A 10 -24.80 11.77 16.75
CA THR A 10 -24.19 12.88 15.99
C THR A 10 -22.67 12.86 16.12
N ASN A 11 -22.12 12.63 17.31
CA ASN A 11 -20.68 12.55 17.53
C ASN A 11 -20.04 11.35 16.79
N LYS A 12 -20.70 10.21 16.74
CA LYS A 12 -20.23 9.03 15.98
C LYS A 12 -20.24 9.28 14.48
N ILE A 13 -21.26 9.95 13.95
CA ILE A 13 -21.35 10.34 12.54
C ILE A 13 -20.23 11.31 12.18
N SER A 14 -20.01 12.35 12.99
CA SER A 14 -18.93 13.32 12.77
C SER A 14 -17.55 12.68 12.79
N ALA A 15 -17.30 11.72 13.68
CA ALA A 15 -16.03 10.97 13.74
C ALA A 15 -15.81 10.12 12.48
N ARG A 16 -16.85 9.45 11.97
CA ARG A 16 -16.76 8.67 10.72
C ARG A 16 -16.50 9.56 9.50
N ILE A 17 -17.19 10.67 9.40
CA ILE A 17 -16.98 11.63 8.30
C ILE A 17 -15.54 12.15 8.30
N ARG A 18 -15.01 12.51 9.47
CA ARG A 18 -13.62 12.94 9.63
C ARG A 18 -12.64 11.86 9.19
N MET A 19 -12.85 10.60 9.59
CA MET A 19 -12.01 9.48 9.19
C MET A 19 -12.04 9.27 7.67
N ILE A 20 -13.21 9.30 7.04
CA ILE A 20 -13.35 9.18 5.59
C ILE A 20 -12.61 10.30 4.85
N ALA A 21 -12.75 11.53 5.33
CA ALA A 21 -12.06 12.70 4.75
C ALA A 21 -10.52 12.56 4.88
N GLN A 22 -10.02 12.09 6.02
CA GLN A 22 -8.60 11.85 6.25
C GLN A 22 -8.06 10.73 5.35
N VAL A 23 -8.80 9.62 5.22
CA VAL A 23 -8.45 8.52 4.30
C VAL A 23 -8.37 9.02 2.87
N GLY A 24 -9.36 9.78 2.40
CA GLY A 24 -9.36 10.35 1.05
C GLY A 24 -8.20 11.32 0.80
N MET A 25 -7.89 12.19 1.77
CA MET A 25 -6.77 13.12 1.67
C MET A 25 -5.42 12.39 1.60
N LEU A 26 -5.20 11.42 2.49
CA LEU A 26 -3.94 10.64 2.51
C LEU A 26 -3.81 9.77 1.27
N ALA A 27 -4.90 9.19 0.77
CA ALA A 27 -4.90 8.45 -0.48
C ALA A 27 -4.54 9.32 -1.68
N ALA A 28 -5.07 10.55 -1.76
CA ALA A 28 -4.72 11.50 -2.80
C ALA A 28 -3.22 11.87 -2.75
N ILE A 29 -2.68 12.16 -1.55
CA ILE A 29 -1.26 12.44 -1.38
C ILE A 29 -0.41 11.21 -1.77
N ALA A 30 -0.80 10.01 -1.35
CA ALA A 30 -0.11 8.78 -1.71
C ALA A 30 -0.09 8.56 -3.23
N THR A 31 -1.23 8.78 -3.90
CA THR A 31 -1.32 8.68 -5.36
C THR A 31 -0.40 9.69 -6.05
N VAL A 32 -0.38 10.94 -5.60
CA VAL A 32 0.53 11.95 -6.17
C VAL A 32 1.99 11.54 -5.99
N LEU A 33 2.38 11.03 -4.82
CA LEU A 33 3.75 10.56 -4.58
C LEU A 33 4.09 9.33 -5.43
N MET A 34 3.12 8.45 -5.70
CA MET A 34 3.30 7.31 -6.60
C MET A 34 3.54 7.72 -8.04
N LEU A 35 3.03 8.88 -8.50
CA LEU A 35 3.32 9.40 -9.85
C LEU A 35 4.77 9.89 -10.00
N PHE A 36 5.51 10.10 -8.90
CA PHE A 36 6.93 10.43 -8.90
C PHE A 36 7.78 9.19 -8.65
N GLU A 37 7.62 8.21 -9.52
CA GLU A 37 8.37 6.96 -9.49
C GLU A 37 9.81 7.18 -10.00
N ILE A 38 10.77 6.57 -9.30
CA ILE A 38 12.19 6.63 -9.66
C ILE A 38 12.61 5.25 -10.14
N PRO A 39 12.88 5.07 -11.45
CA PRO A 39 13.31 3.78 -11.96
C PRO A 39 14.67 3.39 -11.38
N LEU A 40 14.82 2.14 -10.98
CA LEU A 40 16.07 1.61 -10.44
C LEU A 40 17.07 1.34 -11.56
N PRO A 41 18.25 1.99 -11.58
CA PRO A 41 19.21 1.88 -12.70
C PRO A 41 19.88 0.50 -12.81
N PHE A 42 19.78 -0.33 -11.79
CA PHE A 42 20.36 -1.69 -11.73
C PHE A 42 19.30 -2.81 -11.81
N ALA A 43 18.03 -2.46 -12.04
CA ALA A 43 16.92 -3.41 -12.12
C ALA A 43 16.16 -3.23 -13.45
N PRO A 44 15.34 -4.22 -13.87
CA PRO A 44 14.45 -4.06 -15.02
C PRO A 44 13.55 -2.81 -14.89
N ALA A 45 13.18 -2.21 -16.01
CA ALA A 45 12.48 -0.93 -16.08
C ALA A 45 11.11 -0.88 -15.37
N PHE A 46 10.58 -2.02 -14.97
CA PHE A 46 9.32 -2.12 -14.21
C PHE A 46 9.52 -2.12 -12.68
N TYR A 47 10.77 -2.00 -12.21
CA TYR A 47 11.07 -1.82 -10.78
C TYR A 47 11.33 -0.34 -10.51
N GLU A 48 10.40 0.28 -9.82
CA GLU A 48 10.39 1.68 -9.47
C GLU A 48 10.25 1.84 -7.95
N ILE A 49 10.82 2.90 -7.42
CA ILE A 49 10.69 3.25 -5.99
C ILE A 49 9.91 4.56 -5.91
N ASP A 50 8.93 4.60 -5.04
CA ASP A 50 8.18 5.79 -4.70
C ASP A 50 8.08 5.99 -3.17
N PHE A 51 7.55 7.14 -2.77
CA PHE A 51 7.33 7.49 -1.36
C PHE A 51 5.86 7.37 -0.93
N SER A 52 5.02 6.72 -1.72
CA SER A 52 3.58 6.63 -1.48
C SER A 52 3.22 5.88 -0.19
N GLU A 53 4.09 4.99 0.28
CA GLU A 53 3.89 4.22 1.51
C GLU A 53 3.97 5.09 2.78
N VAL A 54 4.63 6.27 2.72
CA VAL A 54 4.77 7.16 3.88
C VAL A 54 3.42 7.69 4.37
N PRO A 55 2.58 8.34 3.55
CA PRO A 55 1.25 8.78 3.97
C PRO A 55 0.34 7.61 4.36
N ILE A 56 0.51 6.43 3.76
CA ILE A 56 -0.27 5.25 4.11
C ILE A 56 0.07 4.75 5.51
N LEU A 57 1.36 4.67 5.85
CA LEU A 57 1.81 4.33 7.20
C LEU A 57 1.36 5.37 8.24
N VAL A 58 1.37 6.66 7.91
CA VAL A 58 0.84 7.71 8.78
C VAL A 58 -0.66 7.48 9.04
N GLY A 59 -1.45 7.20 8.00
CA GLY A 59 -2.86 6.87 8.12
C GLY A 59 -3.09 5.58 8.94
N CYS A 60 -2.27 4.57 8.70
CA CYS A 60 -2.32 3.32 9.43
C CYS A 60 -2.06 3.50 10.94
N PHE A 61 -1.04 4.28 11.30
CA PHE A 61 -0.71 4.52 12.71
C PHE A 61 -1.72 5.43 13.41
N THR A 62 -2.33 6.37 12.70
CA THR A 62 -3.30 7.30 13.31
C THR A 62 -4.71 6.74 13.40
N MET A 63 -5.16 6.02 12.37
CA MET A 63 -6.54 5.54 12.25
C MET A 63 -6.66 4.00 12.35
N GLY A 64 -5.53 3.29 12.32
CA GLY A 64 -5.47 1.83 12.43
C GLY A 64 -5.24 1.11 11.10
N PRO A 65 -4.94 -0.21 11.16
CA PRO A 65 -4.50 -1.00 10.00
C PRO A 65 -5.55 -1.10 8.90
N LEU A 66 -6.85 -1.10 9.22
CA LEU A 66 -7.91 -1.10 8.22
C LEU A 66 -7.97 0.21 7.43
N ALA A 67 -7.73 1.35 8.08
CA ALA A 67 -7.65 2.63 7.39
C ALA A 67 -6.42 2.68 6.48
N GLY A 68 -5.27 2.16 6.92
CA GLY A 68 -4.07 2.02 6.08
C GLY A 68 -4.35 1.18 4.84
N ALA A 69 -4.96 0.01 4.99
CA ALA A 69 -5.35 -0.84 3.85
C ALA A 69 -6.36 -0.15 2.91
N ALA A 70 -7.28 0.64 3.45
CA ALA A 70 -8.23 1.41 2.64
C ALA A 70 -7.53 2.52 1.84
N ILE A 71 -6.57 3.22 2.44
CA ILE A 71 -5.75 4.24 1.75
C ILE A 71 -4.96 3.59 0.61
N GLU A 72 -4.33 2.45 0.88
CA GLU A 72 -3.59 1.66 -0.11
C GLU A 72 -4.48 1.25 -1.29
N PHE A 73 -5.68 0.73 -1.00
CA PHE A 73 -6.64 0.34 -2.02
C PHE A 73 -7.04 1.53 -2.91
N ILE A 74 -7.37 2.68 -2.31
CA ILE A 74 -7.77 3.87 -3.06
C ILE A 74 -6.59 4.40 -3.89
N LYS A 75 -5.36 4.41 -3.35
CA LYS A 75 -4.14 4.79 -4.08
C LYS A 75 -3.99 3.96 -5.36
N ILE A 76 -4.06 2.64 -5.24
CA ILE A 76 -3.93 1.73 -6.40
C ILE A 76 -5.05 1.95 -7.41
N LEU A 77 -6.29 2.13 -6.95
CA LEU A 77 -7.43 2.38 -7.82
C LEU A 77 -7.28 3.71 -8.60
N LEU A 78 -6.80 4.76 -7.94
CA LEU A 78 -6.55 6.05 -8.57
C LEU A 78 -5.37 5.96 -9.55
N ASN A 79 -4.28 5.28 -9.18
CA ASN A 79 -3.15 5.06 -10.08
C ASN A 79 -3.56 4.28 -11.33
N PHE A 80 -4.35 3.23 -11.17
CA PHE A 80 -4.93 2.47 -12.27
C PHE A 80 -5.78 3.35 -13.21
N ALA A 81 -6.57 4.27 -12.65
CA ALA A 81 -7.41 5.18 -13.43
C ALA A 81 -6.60 6.23 -14.20
N ILE A 82 -5.43 6.65 -13.68
CA ILE A 82 -4.57 7.68 -14.26
C ILE A 82 -3.61 7.08 -15.29
N ASN A 83 -2.87 6.06 -14.91
CA ASN A 83 -1.79 5.46 -15.72
C ASN A 83 -2.26 4.28 -16.57
N GLY A 84 -3.46 3.74 -16.30
CA GLY A 84 -3.92 2.50 -16.91
C GLY A 84 -3.14 1.28 -16.40
N THR A 85 -3.16 0.20 -17.17
CA THR A 85 -2.41 -1.02 -16.84
C THR A 85 -1.68 -1.56 -18.07
N MET A 86 -0.42 -1.92 -17.92
CA MET A 86 0.34 -2.66 -18.94
C MET A 86 0.21 -4.18 -18.78
N THR A 87 -0.29 -4.64 -17.63
CA THR A 87 -0.28 -6.05 -17.20
C THR A 87 -1.67 -6.62 -16.92
N ALA A 88 -2.71 -6.02 -17.54
CA ALA A 88 -4.11 -6.42 -17.35
C ALA A 88 -4.55 -6.50 -15.87
N GLY A 89 -4.00 -5.63 -15.01
CA GLY A 89 -4.38 -5.54 -13.59
C GLY A 89 -3.57 -6.43 -12.64
N VAL A 90 -2.71 -7.29 -13.14
CA VAL A 90 -1.92 -8.20 -12.28
C VAL A 90 -0.88 -7.44 -11.47
N GLY A 91 -0.24 -6.44 -12.05
CA GLY A 91 0.73 -5.57 -11.36
C GLY A 91 0.08 -4.78 -10.22
N GLU A 92 -1.09 -4.24 -10.44
CA GLU A 92 -1.86 -3.46 -9.47
C GLU A 92 -2.31 -4.32 -8.27
N ILE A 93 -2.78 -5.54 -8.54
CA ILE A 93 -3.14 -6.49 -7.47
C ILE A 93 -1.89 -6.88 -6.67
N ALA A 94 -0.78 -7.15 -7.33
CA ALA A 94 0.47 -7.47 -6.67
C ALA A 94 0.96 -6.29 -5.81
N ASN A 95 0.92 -5.06 -6.32
CA ASN A 95 1.29 -3.85 -5.59
C ASN A 95 0.41 -3.66 -4.35
N PHE A 96 -0.91 -3.83 -4.49
CA PHE A 96 -1.83 -3.81 -3.34
C PHE A 96 -1.49 -4.84 -2.26
N LEU A 97 -1.21 -6.08 -2.66
CA LEU A 97 -0.86 -7.15 -1.72
C LEU A 97 0.47 -6.88 -1.02
N ILE A 98 1.47 -6.38 -1.75
CA ILE A 98 2.79 -6.02 -1.23
C ILE A 98 2.69 -4.84 -0.27
N GLY A 99 1.95 -3.77 -0.61
CA GLY A 99 1.69 -2.64 0.27
C GLY A 99 0.93 -3.04 1.53
N CYS A 100 -0.11 -3.86 1.42
CA CYS A 100 -0.81 -4.41 2.60
C CYS A 100 0.10 -5.29 3.46
N ALA A 101 1.05 -6.02 2.88
CA ALA A 101 2.01 -6.83 3.63
C ALA A 101 2.97 -5.98 4.49
N LEU A 102 3.23 -4.75 4.10
CA LEU A 102 3.94 -3.77 4.91
C LEU A 102 3.03 -3.14 5.97
N VAL A 103 1.90 -2.59 5.52
CA VAL A 103 1.06 -1.68 6.29
C VAL A 103 0.28 -2.41 7.39
N VAL A 104 -0.28 -3.59 7.09
CA VAL A 104 -1.15 -4.31 8.05
C VAL A 104 -0.37 -4.82 9.26
N PRO A 105 0.77 -5.53 9.13
CA PRO A 105 1.56 -5.96 10.29
C PRO A 105 2.10 -4.76 11.09
N ALA A 106 2.57 -3.71 10.40
CA ALA A 106 3.06 -2.49 11.05
C ALA A 106 1.96 -1.85 11.93
N GLY A 107 0.76 -1.71 11.39
CA GLY A 107 -0.38 -1.15 12.11
C GLY A 107 -0.87 -2.02 13.26
N LEU A 108 -0.88 -3.34 13.11
CA LEU A 108 -1.28 -4.27 14.18
C LEU A 108 -0.32 -4.20 15.38
N ILE A 109 0.98 -4.18 15.12
CA ILE A 109 2.01 -4.06 16.17
C ILE A 109 1.91 -2.69 16.85
N TYR A 110 1.79 -1.62 16.07
CA TYR A 110 1.64 -0.27 16.62
C TYR A 110 0.37 -0.14 17.47
N LYS A 111 -0.75 -0.69 17.00
CA LYS A 111 -2.02 -0.71 17.77
C LYS A 111 -1.90 -1.42 19.13
N LYS A 112 -1.02 -2.41 19.23
CA LYS A 112 -0.77 -3.14 20.47
C LYS A 112 0.17 -2.38 21.42
N MET A 113 1.18 -1.70 20.89
CA MET A 113 2.25 -1.09 21.68
C MET A 113 2.07 0.41 21.90
N HIS A 114 1.38 1.14 21.03
CA HIS A 114 1.12 2.60 21.05
C HIS A 114 2.36 3.45 21.46
N SER A 115 3.53 3.11 20.93
CA SER A 115 4.80 3.75 21.27
C SER A 115 5.69 3.94 20.04
N ARG A 116 6.67 4.85 20.13
CA ARG A 116 7.67 5.02 19.05
C ARG A 116 8.42 3.72 18.75
N LYS A 117 8.74 2.94 19.78
CA LYS A 117 9.35 1.60 19.62
C LYS A 117 8.40 0.65 18.88
N GLY A 118 7.11 0.68 19.20
CA GLY A 118 6.09 -0.09 18.50
C GLY A 118 5.97 0.25 17.01
N ALA A 119 6.08 1.53 16.64
CA ALA A 119 6.11 1.96 15.25
C ALA A 119 7.33 1.40 14.51
N ILE A 120 8.54 1.53 15.10
CA ILE A 120 9.80 1.04 14.51
C ILE A 120 9.76 -0.49 14.35
N ILE A 121 9.38 -1.23 15.39
CA ILE A 121 9.27 -2.69 15.34
C ILE A 121 8.22 -3.10 14.32
N GLY A 122 7.10 -2.39 14.27
CA GLY A 122 6.03 -2.61 13.30
C GLY A 122 6.52 -2.44 11.85
N MET A 123 7.23 -1.35 11.57
CA MET A 123 7.81 -1.12 10.24
C MET A 123 8.84 -2.19 9.86
N ILE A 124 9.76 -2.56 10.76
CA ILE A 124 10.74 -3.62 10.50
C ILE A 124 10.03 -4.94 10.20
N THR A 125 9.05 -5.32 11.02
CA THR A 125 8.29 -6.56 10.80
C THR A 125 7.51 -6.51 9.49
N GLY A 126 6.84 -5.39 9.20
CA GLY A 126 6.13 -5.18 7.95
C GLY A 126 7.05 -5.29 6.74
N THR A 127 8.25 -4.67 6.79
CA THR A 127 9.25 -4.77 5.72
C THR A 127 9.71 -6.21 5.49
N VAL A 128 9.93 -6.99 6.55
CA VAL A 128 10.29 -8.41 6.43
C VAL A 128 9.16 -9.19 5.74
N VAL A 129 7.92 -9.03 6.19
CA VAL A 129 6.75 -9.70 5.58
C VAL A 129 6.57 -9.28 4.11
N MET A 130 6.67 -7.98 3.82
CA MET A 130 6.61 -7.43 2.47
C MET A 130 7.70 -8.03 1.57
N THR A 131 8.94 -8.13 2.06
CA THR A 131 10.06 -8.68 1.28
C THR A 131 9.81 -10.14 0.92
N PHE A 132 9.40 -10.98 1.88
CA PHE A 132 9.10 -12.38 1.60
C PHE A 132 7.94 -12.55 0.62
N LEU A 133 6.85 -11.82 0.83
CA LEU A 133 5.69 -11.87 -0.05
C LEU A 133 6.03 -11.31 -1.44
N GLY A 134 6.78 -10.20 -1.50
CA GLY A 134 7.22 -9.58 -2.75
C GLY A 134 8.12 -10.51 -3.57
N CYS A 135 9.11 -11.15 -2.94
CA CYS A 135 9.95 -12.15 -3.61
C CYS A 135 9.12 -13.32 -4.16
N PHE A 136 8.17 -13.80 -3.37
CA PHE A 136 7.30 -14.91 -3.79
C PHE A 136 6.40 -14.49 -4.96
N LEU A 137 5.70 -13.37 -4.86
CA LEU A 137 4.82 -12.86 -5.92
C LEU A 137 5.61 -12.54 -7.18
N ASN A 138 6.80 -11.96 -7.03
CA ASN A 138 7.66 -11.65 -8.16
C ASN A 138 8.09 -12.91 -8.91
N ALA A 139 8.63 -13.91 -8.19
CA ALA A 139 9.12 -15.15 -8.80
C ALA A 139 8.03 -15.98 -9.48
N TYR A 140 6.83 -16.06 -8.88
CA TYR A 140 5.80 -17.00 -9.34
C TYR A 140 4.69 -16.35 -10.18
N ILE A 141 4.47 -15.04 -10.05
CA ILE A 141 3.35 -14.35 -10.72
C ILE A 141 3.87 -13.25 -11.66
N LEU A 142 4.68 -12.32 -11.17
CA LEU A 142 5.08 -11.15 -11.94
C LEU A 142 6.03 -11.51 -13.08
N LEU A 143 7.11 -12.23 -12.82
CA LEU A 143 8.08 -12.63 -13.83
C LEU A 143 7.44 -13.43 -14.98
N PRO A 144 6.65 -14.50 -14.75
CA PRO A 144 5.99 -15.22 -15.84
C PRO A 144 4.97 -14.35 -16.61
N THR A 145 4.30 -13.44 -15.92
CA THR A 145 3.30 -12.57 -16.55
C THR A 145 3.98 -11.49 -17.41
N TYR A 146 5.04 -10.87 -16.90
CA TYR A 146 5.81 -9.87 -17.65
C TYR A 146 6.57 -10.50 -18.82
N ALA A 147 7.17 -11.68 -18.65
CA ALA A 147 7.81 -12.40 -19.74
C ALA A 147 6.85 -12.66 -20.91
N LYS A 148 5.59 -12.98 -20.63
CA LYS A 148 4.54 -13.14 -21.65
C LYS A 148 4.07 -11.81 -22.23
N ALA A 149 3.93 -10.76 -21.42
CA ALA A 149 3.42 -9.46 -21.85
C ALA A 149 4.43 -8.69 -22.72
N PHE A 150 5.72 -8.86 -22.44
CA PHE A 150 6.82 -8.17 -23.17
C PHE A 150 7.53 -9.07 -24.19
N GLU A 151 7.02 -10.29 -24.43
CA GLU A 151 7.64 -11.28 -25.34
C GLU A 151 9.13 -11.54 -25.06
N MET A 152 9.57 -11.36 -23.80
CA MET A 152 10.95 -11.58 -23.38
C MET A 152 11.19 -13.06 -23.07
N PRO A 153 12.30 -13.67 -23.55
CA PRO A 153 12.68 -15.01 -23.12
C PRO A 153 12.98 -15.03 -21.63
N MET A 154 12.43 -16.04 -20.92
CA MET A 154 12.53 -16.21 -19.45
C MET A 154 13.97 -16.20 -18.94
N ASP A 155 14.93 -16.68 -19.74
CA ASP A 155 16.36 -16.76 -19.38
C ASP A 155 16.98 -15.36 -19.17
N LEU A 156 16.54 -14.36 -19.89
CA LEU A 156 17.02 -12.98 -19.75
C LEU A 156 16.47 -12.29 -18.50
N SER A 157 15.27 -12.64 -18.05
CA SER A 157 14.67 -12.06 -16.85
C SER A 157 15.26 -12.65 -15.56
N LEU A 158 15.79 -13.89 -15.60
CA LEU A 158 16.46 -14.55 -14.48
C LEU A 158 17.93 -14.14 -14.31
N ILE A 159 18.61 -13.73 -15.39
CA ILE A 159 20.04 -13.34 -15.37
C ILE A 159 20.24 -11.97 -14.70
N HIS A 160 19.21 -11.12 -14.62
CA HIS A 160 19.30 -9.80 -14.01
C HIS A 160 18.86 -9.76 -12.54
N ILE A 161 18.55 -10.90 -11.94
CA ILE A 161 18.29 -11.04 -10.50
C ILE A 161 19.52 -11.65 -9.82
#